data_a22c845c76e040a51ce759bc13cba010
#
_entry.id   a22c845c76e040a51ce759bc13cba010
#
_cell.length_a   1.000
_cell.length_b   1.000
_cell.length_c   1.000
_cell.angle_alpha   90.00
_cell.angle_beta   90.00
_cell.angle_gamma   90.00
#
_symmetry.space_group_name_H-M   'P 1'
#
loop_
_entity.id
_entity.type
_entity.pdbx_description
1 polymer ?
#
loop_
_entity_poly.entity_id
_entity_poly.type
_entity_poly.pdbx_seq_one_letter_code
_entity_poly.pdbx_strand_id
1 'polypeptide(L)' 'MKLGNNLRKYRFEHSEISQQDLANAVGVTRLTIHSIETGKFNPSALLALQITRFFKTKFEDLFYLIEERSKK' A
#
# COMPACT_ATOMS: atom_id res chain seq x y z
N MET A 1 -10.97 -13.57 0.46
CA MET A 1 -10.35 -12.49 -0.30
C MET A 1 -9.25 -11.82 0.47
N LYS A 2 -8.30 -11.31 -0.24
CA LYS A 2 -7.18 -10.58 0.36
C LYS A 2 -7.07 -9.22 -0.28
N LEU A 3 -6.48 -8.28 0.45
CA LEU A 3 -6.18 -6.98 -0.12
C LEU A 3 -4.79 -7.02 -0.73
N GLY A 4 -4.70 -6.70 -2.00
CA GLY A 4 -3.42 -6.54 -2.67
C GLY A 4 -3.13 -5.09 -2.88
N ASN A 5 -1.89 -4.79 -3.26
CA ASN A 5 -1.54 -3.40 -3.50
C ASN A 5 -0.41 -3.28 -4.50
N ASN A 6 -0.32 -2.11 -5.09
CA ASN A 6 0.75 -1.73 -6.00
C ASN A 6 1.66 -0.70 -5.35
N LEU A 7 1.78 -0.75 -4.04
CA LEU A 7 2.48 0.28 -3.28
C LEU A 7 3.93 0.41 -3.70
N ARG A 8 4.59 -0.73 -3.83
CA ARG A 8 6.00 -0.72 -4.22
C ARG A 8 6.19 -0.14 -5.62
N LYS A 9 5.28 -0.48 -6.52
CA LYS A 9 5.34 0.04 -7.88
C LYS A 9 5.19 1.55 -7.88
N TYR A 10 4.24 2.06 -7.09
CA TYR A 10 4.02 3.50 -7.02
C TYR A 10 5.20 4.22 -6.38
N ARG A 11 5.82 3.61 -5.38
CA ARG A 11 7.02 4.22 -4.80
C ARG A 11 8.12 4.35 -5.85
N PHE A 12 8.30 3.30 -6.62
CA PHE A 12 9.31 3.28 -7.68
C PHE A 12 9.07 4.37 -8.70
N GLU A 13 7.82 4.52 -9.12
CA GLU A 13 7.46 5.47 -10.13
C GLU A 13 7.42 6.89 -9.62
N HIS A 14 7.40 7.04 -8.30
CA HIS A 14 7.33 8.36 -7.68
C HIS A 14 8.71 8.75 -7.15
N SER A 15 9.65 8.89 -8.09
CA SER A 15 11.04 9.24 -7.77
C SER A 15 11.74 8.21 -6.90
N GLU A 16 11.31 6.97 -6.96
CA GLU A 16 11.95 5.86 -6.24
C GLU A 16 12.08 6.14 -4.75
N ILE A 17 11.04 6.69 -4.15
CA ILE A 17 11.11 6.98 -2.73
C ILE A 17 11.18 5.68 -1.93
N SER A 18 11.83 5.75 -0.77
CA SER A 18 12.02 4.58 0.07
C SER A 18 10.77 4.31 0.90
N GLN A 19 10.73 3.12 1.52
CA GLN A 19 9.67 2.82 2.46
C GLN A 19 9.67 3.82 3.61
N GLN A 20 10.86 4.23 4.06
CA GLN A 20 10.97 5.20 5.13
C GLN A 20 10.42 6.56 4.71
N ASP A 21 10.70 6.98 3.48
CA ASP A 21 10.17 8.25 2.99
C ASP A 21 8.66 8.24 2.98
N LEU A 22 8.07 7.17 2.50
CA LEU A 22 6.62 7.05 2.47
C LEU A 22 6.06 7.02 3.88
N ALA A 23 6.70 6.25 4.77
CA ALA A 23 6.27 6.16 6.16
C ALA A 23 6.24 7.53 6.81
N ASN A 24 7.30 8.31 6.59
CA ASN A 24 7.36 9.66 7.14
C ASN A 24 6.24 10.54 6.60
N ALA A 25 5.95 10.40 5.32
CA ALA A 25 4.95 11.24 4.68
C ALA A 25 3.55 10.98 5.21
N VAL A 26 3.25 9.74 5.59
CA VAL A 26 1.91 9.40 6.06
C VAL A 26 1.86 9.12 7.56
N GLY A 27 2.96 9.36 8.27
CA GLY A 27 2.95 9.34 9.73
C GLY A 27 2.95 7.96 10.37
N VAL A 28 3.61 6.99 9.75
CA VAL A 28 3.72 5.66 10.34
C VAL A 28 5.18 5.23 10.30
N THR A 29 5.47 4.03 10.79
CA THR A 29 6.83 3.52 10.77
C THR A 29 7.13 2.81 9.46
N ARG A 30 8.43 2.69 9.15
CA ARG A 30 8.85 1.96 7.96
C ARG A 30 8.33 0.53 7.98
N LEU A 31 8.35 -0.08 9.16
CA LEU A 31 7.88 -1.47 9.28
C LEU A 31 6.42 -1.60 8.88
N THR A 32 5.62 -0.60 9.21
CA THR A 32 4.22 -0.61 8.81
C THR A 32 4.09 -0.64 7.29
N ILE A 33 4.87 0.20 6.61
CA ILE A 33 4.83 0.22 5.14
C ILE A 33 5.29 -1.13 4.58
N HIS A 34 6.38 -1.66 5.13
CA HIS A 34 6.89 -2.96 4.69
C HIS A 34 5.84 -4.05 4.86
N SER A 35 5.15 -4.05 6.00
CA SER A 35 4.14 -5.07 6.27
C SER A 35 2.95 -4.95 5.31
N ILE A 36 2.59 -3.74 4.94
CA ILE A 36 1.53 -3.54 3.97
C ILE A 36 1.97 -4.07 2.60
N GLU A 37 3.18 -3.72 2.19
CA GLU A 37 3.66 -4.13 0.87
C GLU A 37 3.78 -5.63 0.74
N THR A 38 4.10 -6.32 1.82
CA THR A 38 4.25 -7.76 1.79
C THR A 38 2.94 -8.51 2.05
N GLY A 39 1.86 -7.78 2.30
CA GLY A 39 0.57 -8.39 2.51
C GLY A 39 0.32 -8.92 3.90
N LYS A 40 1.19 -8.62 4.84
CA LYS A 40 1.05 -9.10 6.22
C LYS A 40 0.15 -8.23 7.06
N PHE A 41 -0.13 -7.04 6.61
CA PHE A 41 -0.91 -6.09 7.37
C PHE A 41 -1.79 -5.29 6.43
N ASN A 42 -3.07 -5.22 6.74
CA ASN A 42 -3.99 -4.40 5.96
C ASN A 42 -4.07 -3.02 6.60
N PRO A 43 -3.88 -1.96 5.84
CA PRO A 43 -3.96 -0.62 6.42
C PRO A 43 -5.39 -0.31 6.83
N SER A 44 -5.53 0.57 7.81
CA SER A 44 -6.84 1.12 8.13
C SER A 44 -7.34 1.92 6.94
N ALA A 45 -8.64 2.20 6.92
CA ALA A 45 -9.21 3.01 5.86
C ALA A 45 -8.52 4.37 5.81
N LEU A 46 -8.27 4.95 6.97
CA LEU A 46 -7.61 6.26 7.03
C LEU A 46 -6.22 6.21 6.42
N LEU A 47 -5.43 5.23 6.81
CA LEU A 47 -4.07 5.12 6.31
C LEU A 47 -4.06 4.84 4.81
N ALA A 48 -4.95 3.97 4.35
CA ALA A 48 -5.04 3.66 2.92
C ALA A 48 -5.38 4.89 2.12
N LEU A 49 -6.29 5.72 2.61
CA LEU A 49 -6.66 6.96 1.92
C LEU A 49 -5.52 7.97 1.95
N GLN A 50 -4.77 8.03 3.05
CA GLN A 50 -3.64 8.93 3.14
C GLN A 50 -2.56 8.54 2.12
N ILE A 51 -2.30 7.26 1.98
CA ILE A 51 -1.33 6.79 1.01
C ILE A 51 -1.80 7.09 -0.41
N THR A 52 -3.07 6.82 -0.68
CA THR A 52 -3.66 7.11 -1.98
C THR A 52 -3.51 8.58 -2.34
N ARG A 53 -3.79 9.43 -1.36
CA ARG A 53 -3.70 10.87 -1.57
C ARG A 53 -2.26 11.31 -1.80
N PHE A 54 -1.33 10.69 -1.08
CA PHE A 54 0.09 11.02 -1.26
C PHE A 54 0.52 10.78 -2.70
N PHE A 55 0.08 9.68 -3.28
CA PHE A 55 0.44 9.35 -4.67
C PHE A 55 -0.48 9.99 -5.69
N LYS A 56 -1.51 10.70 -5.24
CA LYS A 56 -2.44 11.40 -6.13
C LYS A 56 -3.05 10.46 -7.15
N THR A 57 -3.49 9.32 -6.67
CA THR A 57 -4.06 8.29 -7.53
C THR A 57 -5.40 7.87 -6.97
N LYS A 58 -6.08 6.99 -7.66
CA LYS A 58 -7.34 6.45 -7.18
C LYS A 58 -7.06 5.30 -6.24
N PHE A 59 -7.95 5.13 -5.27
CA PHE A 59 -7.82 4.03 -4.34
C PHE A 59 -7.72 2.69 -5.08
N GLU A 60 -8.56 2.50 -6.10
CA GLU A 60 -8.61 1.24 -6.83
C GLU A 60 -7.36 0.97 -7.66
N ASP A 61 -6.62 2.02 -7.99
CA ASP A 61 -5.37 1.83 -8.72
C ASP A 61 -4.27 1.37 -7.80
N LEU A 62 -4.37 1.69 -6.54
CA LEU A 62 -3.33 1.38 -5.56
C LEU A 62 -3.64 0.11 -4.79
N PHE A 63 -4.89 -0.11 -4.44
CA PHE A 63 -5.33 -1.28 -3.68
C PHE A 63 -6.36 -2.05 -4.47
N TYR A 64 -6.33 -3.36 -4.37
CA TYR A 64 -7.27 -4.21 -5.09
C TYR A 64 -7.52 -5.48 -4.31
N LEU A 65 -8.56 -6.17 -4.69
CA LEU A 65 -8.90 -7.44 -4.04
C LEU A 65 -8.28 -8.59 -4.81
N ILE A 66 -7.70 -9.49 -4.07
CA ILE A 66 -7.18 -10.73 -4.62
C ILE A 66 -8.16 -11.82 -4.24
N GLU A 67 -8.71 -12.46 -5.24
CA GLU A 67 -9.67 -13.51 -5.01
C GLU A 67 -8.94 -14.82 -4.91
N GLU A 68 -9.01 -15.45 -3.74
CA GLU A 68 -8.35 -16.71 -3.54
C GLU A 68 -9.24 -17.83 -3.99
N ARG A 69 -8.75 -18.61 -4.93
CA ARG A 69 -9.54 -19.70 -5.41
C ARG A 69 -9.47 -20.85 -4.46
N SER A 70 -10.62 -21.37 -4.18
CA SER A 70 -10.68 -22.59 -3.42
C SER A 70 -10.25 -23.73 -4.28
N LYS A 71 -9.42 -24.58 -3.72
CA LYS A 71 -9.07 -25.79 -4.45
C LYS A 71 -10.06 -26.84 -4.16
N LYS A 72 -10.41 -27.51 -5.17
CA LYS A 72 -11.37 -28.54 -4.89
C LYS A 72 -10.86 -29.87 -5.18
#